data_406dc7e68b0f8e63e00756ec1e3a2d06
#
_entry.id   406dc7e68b0f8e63e00756ec1e3a2d06
#
_cell.length_a   1.000
_cell.length_b   1.000
_cell.length_c   1.000
_cell.angle_alpha   90.00
_cell.angle_beta   90.00
_cell.angle_gamma   90.00
#
_symmetry.space_group_name_H-M   'P 1'
#
loop_
_entity.id
_entity.type
_entity.pdbx_description
1 polymer ?
#
loop_
_entity_poly.entity_id
_entity_poly.type
_entity_poly.pdbx_seq_one_letter_code
_entity_poly.pdbx_strand_id
1 'polypeptide(L)' 'MTLRKWKCACCGYIYDEAEGWPDDGIAPGTKWEDVPADWACPDCGASKGDFDMVEV' A
#
# COMPACT_ATOMS: atom_id res chain seq x y z
N MET A 1 -12.35 5.69 -12.56
CA MET A 1 -11.55 4.55 -12.08
C MET A 1 -11.47 4.62 -10.58
N THR A 2 -11.68 3.50 -9.91
CA THR A 2 -11.72 3.46 -8.46
C THR A 2 -10.36 3.04 -7.92
N LEU A 3 -9.72 3.93 -7.17
CA LEU A 3 -8.51 3.58 -6.44
C LEU A 3 -8.92 2.98 -5.10
N ARG A 4 -8.13 2.04 -4.63
CA ARG A 4 -8.45 1.26 -3.43
C ARG A 4 -7.46 1.54 -2.33
N LYS A 5 -7.81 1.11 -1.14
CA LYS A 5 -6.93 1.17 0.01
C LYS A 5 -6.57 -0.23 0.46
N TRP A 6 -5.37 -0.37 0.98
CA TRP A 6 -4.84 -1.66 1.43
C TRP A 6 -4.35 -1.50 2.86
N LYS A 7 -4.79 -2.40 3.71
CA LYS A 7 -4.47 -2.34 5.14
C LYS A 7 -3.48 -3.42 5.51
N CYS A 8 -2.41 -3.02 6.21
CA CYS A 8 -1.46 -3.97 6.77
C CYS A 8 -2.13 -4.72 7.92
N ALA A 9 -2.15 -6.05 7.82
CA ALA A 9 -2.75 -6.87 8.87
C ALA A 9 -1.94 -6.85 10.16
N CYS A 10 -0.66 -6.48 10.08
CA CYS A 10 0.23 -6.50 11.22
C CYS A 10 0.10 -5.25 12.10
N CYS A 11 0.16 -4.07 11.49
CA CYS A 11 0.18 -2.80 12.24
C CYS A 11 -1.01 -1.88 11.95
N GLY A 12 -1.83 -2.21 10.94
CA GLY A 12 -2.98 -1.40 10.57
C GLY A 12 -2.66 -0.21 9.68
N TYR A 13 -1.45 -0.13 9.13
CA TYR A 13 -1.08 0.92 8.19
C TYR A 13 -1.97 0.84 6.95
N ILE A 14 -2.40 2.00 6.46
CA ILE A 14 -3.23 2.08 5.25
C ILE A 14 -2.41 2.61 4.09
N TYR A 15 -2.28 1.82 3.03
CA TYR A 15 -1.74 2.29 1.76
C TYR A 15 -2.90 2.76 0.89
N ASP A 16 -2.93 4.04 0.59
CA ASP A 16 -3.94 4.64 -0.26
C ASP A 16 -3.38 4.76 -1.68
N GLU A 17 -3.98 4.05 -2.63
CA GLU A 17 -3.53 4.11 -4.02
C GLU A 17 -3.58 5.52 -4.59
N ALA A 18 -4.52 6.34 -4.13
CA ALA A 18 -4.64 7.71 -4.61
C ALA A 18 -3.49 8.59 -4.12
N GLU A 19 -2.92 8.29 -2.97
CA GLU A 19 -1.84 9.08 -2.39
C GLU A 19 -0.46 8.51 -2.70
N GLY A 20 -0.36 7.21 -2.94
CA GLY A 20 0.91 6.54 -3.14
C GLY A 20 1.79 6.59 -1.90
N TRP A 21 3.09 6.48 -2.10
CA TRP A 21 4.07 6.64 -1.03
C TRP A 21 5.35 7.23 -1.63
N PRO A 22 5.37 8.57 -1.85
CA PRO A 22 6.52 9.21 -2.51
C PRO A 22 7.84 9.02 -1.80
N ASP A 23 7.83 8.83 -0.49
CA ASP A 23 9.06 8.59 0.28
C ASP A 23 9.78 7.32 -0.17
N ASP A 24 9.05 6.34 -0.69
CA ASP A 24 9.61 5.12 -1.25
C ASP A 24 9.58 5.12 -2.78
N GLY A 25 9.34 6.26 -3.38
CA GLY A 25 9.30 6.38 -4.83
C GLY A 25 8.02 5.90 -5.48
N ILE A 26 6.96 5.73 -4.71
CA ILE A 26 5.66 5.30 -5.22
C ILE A 26 4.80 6.52 -5.47
N ALA A 27 4.60 6.84 -6.75
CA ALA A 27 3.86 8.04 -7.13
C ALA A 27 2.38 7.94 -6.74
N PRO A 28 1.73 9.09 -6.45
CA PRO A 28 0.28 9.09 -6.25
C PRO A 28 -0.44 8.50 -7.45
N GLY A 29 -1.47 7.69 -7.18
CA GLY A 29 -2.23 7.02 -8.23
C GLY A 29 -1.66 5.66 -8.63
N THR A 30 -0.60 5.19 -7.98
CA THR A 30 -0.03 3.87 -8.26
C THR A 30 -0.94 2.80 -7.68
N LYS A 31 -1.39 1.90 -8.55
CA LYS A 31 -2.22 0.78 -8.12
C LYS A 31 -1.38 -0.24 -7.34
N TRP A 32 -2.05 -1.00 -6.48
CA TRP A 32 -1.37 -1.99 -5.66
C TRP A 32 -0.53 -2.98 -6.48
N GLU A 33 -1.06 -3.39 -7.63
CA GLU A 33 -0.37 -4.32 -8.51
C GLU A 33 0.91 -3.74 -9.11
N ASP A 34 0.99 -2.41 -9.18
CA ASP A 34 2.15 -1.70 -9.71
C ASP A 34 3.17 -1.36 -8.62
N VAL A 35 2.81 -1.53 -7.36
CA VAL A 35 3.73 -1.35 -6.25
C VAL A 35 4.78 -2.47 -6.32
N PRO A 36 6.09 -2.16 -6.17
CA PRO A 36 7.13 -3.19 -6.25
C PRO A 36 6.85 -4.36 -5.31
N ALA A 37 7.13 -5.56 -5.77
CA ALA A 37 6.88 -6.77 -4.98
C ALA A 37 7.71 -6.81 -3.69
N ASP A 38 8.84 -6.13 -3.68
CA ASP A 38 9.73 -6.06 -2.52
C ASP A 38 9.42 -4.87 -1.60
N TRP A 39 8.38 -4.10 -1.91
CA TRP A 39 7.95 -3.01 -1.04
C TRP A 39 7.43 -3.58 0.28
N ALA A 40 7.80 -2.93 1.36
CA ALA A 40 7.39 -3.34 2.69
C ALA A 40 6.67 -2.21 3.40
N CYS A 41 5.85 -2.58 4.38
CA CYS A 41 5.15 -1.59 5.20
C CYS A 41 6.16 -0.64 5.84
N PRO A 42 6.00 0.69 5.67
CA PRO A 42 6.95 1.64 6.26
C PRO A 42 6.85 1.72 7.78
N ASP A 43 5.81 1.15 8.35
CA ASP A 43 5.55 1.22 9.77
C ASP A 43 6.09 -0.01 10.51
N CYS A 44 5.83 -1.22 9.99
CA CYS A 44 6.24 -2.45 10.67
C CYS A 44 7.14 -3.36 9.82
N GLY A 45 7.35 -3.04 8.56
CA GLY A 45 8.19 -3.84 7.67
C GLY A 45 7.53 -5.09 7.11
N ALA A 46 6.22 -5.24 7.27
CA ALA A 46 5.50 -6.38 6.73
C ALA A 46 5.52 -6.34 5.19
N SER A 47 5.54 -7.52 4.57
CA SER A 47 5.53 -7.60 3.11
C SER A 47 4.16 -7.31 2.53
N LYS A 48 4.10 -7.11 1.20
CA LYS A 48 2.83 -6.89 0.52
C LYS A 48 1.81 -8.00 0.78
N GLY A 49 2.29 -9.23 0.95
CA GLY A 49 1.41 -10.36 1.22
C GLY A 49 0.63 -10.26 2.52
N ASP A 50 1.07 -9.39 3.43
CA ASP A 50 0.38 -9.18 4.70
C ASP A 50 -0.65 -8.06 4.63
N PHE A 51 -0.88 -7.50 3.46
CA PHE A 51 -1.88 -6.45 3.25
C PHE A 51 -3.17 -7.04 2.70
N ASP A 52 -4.29 -6.53 3.19
CA ASP A 52 -5.60 -6.89 2.69
C ASP A 52 -6.29 -5.67 2.11
N MET A 53 -7.02 -5.86 1.01
CA MET A 53 -7.79 -4.79 0.41
C MET A 53 -8.93 -4.40 1.35
N VAL A 54 -9.09 -3.10 1.56
CA VAL A 54 -10.20 -2.56 2.34
C VAL A 54 -11.00 -1.60 1.49
N GLU A 55 -12.30 -1.66 1.64
CA GLU A 55 -13.21 -0.71 0.99
C GLU A 55 -13.66 0.31 2.03
N VAL A 56 -13.43 1.54 1.74
CA VAL A 56 -13.82 2.65 2.62
C VAL A 56 -14.62 3.68 1.86
#